data_f11169ec65fa7e4153312f75a9f75b86
#
_entry.id   f11169ec65fa7e4153312f75a9f75b86
#
_cell.length_a   1.000
_cell.length_b   1.000
_cell.length_c   1.000
_cell.angle_alpha   90.00
_cell.angle_beta   90.00
_cell.angle_gamma   90.00
#
_symmetry.space_group_name_H-M   'P 1'
#
loop_
_entity.id
_entity.type
_entity.pdbx_description
1 polymer ?
#
loop_
_entity_poly.entity_id
_entity_poly.type
_entity_poly.pdbx_seq_one_letter_code
_entity_poly.pdbx_strand_id
1 'polypeptide(L)'
;MRILICDDDKNITTQLQKYIMDFFKSKKLESPEICCYHSGESLLSNNSSKDIVFLDIEMPGLNGIYVGKALKEMNKNTIIFIITSYVEYLDDAMRFHVFRYLSKPLDKQRLFQNLKDAIQLYNSTNIKIPIETKEGIYTCTASEIILIEAMKHTITIHALSRDFVARQNMEYWDKTLNMPCFFRTHRSFIINMKYVADFDHSLVHLYDDQYTAYLTKRKYSEFKNAYFLYLESTR
;
A
#
# COMPACT_ATOMS: atom_id res chain seq x y z
N MET A 1 4.70 11.03 -6.03
CA MET A 1 3.54 10.77 -5.16
C MET A 1 2.47 11.81 -5.42
N ARG A 2 1.22 11.36 -5.59
CA ARG A 2 0.07 12.25 -5.83
C ARG A 2 -0.88 12.18 -4.64
N ILE A 3 -1.28 13.36 -4.13
CA ILE A 3 -2.23 13.51 -3.03
C ILE A 3 -3.49 14.21 -3.58
N LEU A 4 -4.65 13.62 -3.36
CA LEU A 4 -5.91 14.17 -3.79
C LEU A 4 -6.72 14.61 -2.56
N ILE A 5 -7.38 15.75 -2.69
CA ILE A 5 -8.27 16.31 -1.67
C ILE A 5 -9.64 16.46 -2.30
N CYS A 6 -10.66 15.86 -1.70
CA CYS A 6 -12.04 15.93 -2.18
C CYS A 6 -12.95 16.38 -1.04
N ASP A 7 -13.43 17.62 -1.15
CA ASP A 7 -14.28 18.29 -0.16
C ASP A 7 -14.99 19.46 -0.88
N ASP A 8 -16.27 19.61 -0.70
CA ASP A 8 -17.05 20.69 -1.34
C ASP A 8 -16.76 22.06 -0.72
N ASP A 9 -16.27 22.11 0.53
CA ASP A 9 -15.80 23.34 1.18
C ASP A 9 -14.36 23.71 0.72
N LYS A 10 -14.29 24.78 -0.07
CA LYS A 10 -13.01 25.33 -0.55
C LYS A 10 -12.07 25.78 0.56
N ASN A 11 -12.57 26.17 1.73
CA ASN A 11 -11.73 26.57 2.85
C ASN A 11 -11.00 25.34 3.43
N ILE A 12 -11.70 24.20 3.53
CA ILE A 12 -11.11 22.96 3.99
C ILE A 12 -10.06 22.46 3.00
N THR A 13 -10.36 22.43 1.69
CA THR A 13 -9.36 22.01 0.68
C THR A 13 -8.12 22.91 0.70
N THR A 14 -8.27 24.23 0.82
CA THR A 14 -7.15 25.17 0.94
C THR A 14 -6.35 24.97 2.21
N GLN A 15 -7.02 24.77 3.34
CA GLN A 15 -6.36 24.50 4.64
C GLN A 15 -5.56 23.20 4.60
N LEU A 16 -6.16 22.12 4.07
CA LEU A 16 -5.48 20.82 3.91
C LEU A 16 -4.26 20.94 3.01
N GLN A 17 -4.40 21.57 1.84
CA GLN A 17 -3.30 21.77 0.93
C GLN A 17 -2.14 22.50 1.60
N LYS A 18 -2.43 23.57 2.35
CA LYS A 18 -1.42 24.31 3.14
C LYS A 18 -0.75 23.42 4.17
N TYR A 19 -1.51 22.65 4.96
CA TYR A 19 -0.95 21.79 6.02
C TYR A 19 -0.09 20.67 5.41
N ILE A 20 -0.51 20.07 4.31
CA ILE A 20 0.27 19.05 3.61
C ILE A 20 1.60 19.65 3.12
N MET A 21 1.57 20.80 2.45
CA MET A 21 2.78 21.46 1.98
C MET A 21 3.72 21.86 3.13
N ASP A 22 3.18 22.38 4.24
CA ASP A 22 3.94 22.69 5.46
C ASP A 22 4.65 21.43 6.00
N PHE A 23 3.94 20.27 6.02
CA PHE A 23 4.51 19.01 6.46
C PHE A 23 5.71 18.61 5.59
N PHE A 24 5.55 18.57 4.26
CA PHE A 24 6.63 18.17 3.35
C PHE A 24 7.84 19.11 3.46
N LYS A 25 7.62 20.41 3.55
CA LYS A 25 8.66 21.41 3.76
C LYS A 25 9.38 21.19 5.11
N SER A 26 8.64 20.95 6.19
CA SER A 26 9.21 20.72 7.53
C SER A 26 10.09 19.47 7.60
N LYS A 27 9.76 18.45 6.81
CA LYS A 27 10.50 17.17 6.74
C LYS A 27 11.56 17.15 5.65
N LYS A 28 11.73 18.24 4.88
CA LYS A 28 12.65 18.31 3.72
C LYS A 28 12.40 17.21 2.70
N LEU A 29 11.14 16.83 2.51
CA LEU A 29 10.70 15.83 1.53
C LEU A 29 10.37 16.53 0.20
N GLU A 30 10.48 15.78 -0.91
CA GLU A 30 10.03 16.25 -2.21
C GLU A 30 8.52 16.54 -2.18
N SER A 31 8.13 17.72 -2.69
CA SER A 31 6.74 18.15 -2.67
C SER A 31 5.87 17.23 -3.52
N PRO A 32 4.71 16.78 -3.01
CA PRO A 32 3.78 15.96 -3.77
C PRO A 32 3.03 16.81 -4.81
N GLU A 33 2.50 16.15 -5.82
CA GLU A 33 1.47 16.74 -6.67
C GLU A 33 0.15 16.71 -5.91
N ILE A 34 -0.45 17.89 -5.64
CA ILE A 34 -1.73 18.00 -4.92
C ILE A 34 -2.83 18.43 -5.90
N CYS A 35 -3.91 17.64 -5.98
CA CYS A 35 -5.08 17.92 -6.78
C CYS A 35 -6.31 18.05 -5.88
N CYS A 36 -7.07 19.13 -6.04
CA CYS A 36 -8.30 19.38 -5.28
C CYS A 36 -9.53 19.15 -6.16
N TYR A 37 -10.53 18.47 -5.58
CA TYR A 37 -11.82 18.14 -6.17
C TYR A 37 -12.94 18.62 -5.23
N HIS A 38 -14.08 19.00 -5.80
CA HIS A 38 -15.22 19.51 -5.03
C HIS A 38 -16.47 18.62 -5.17
N SER A 39 -16.32 17.45 -5.80
CA SER A 39 -17.35 16.42 -5.84
C SER A 39 -16.74 15.02 -6.04
N GLY A 40 -17.44 13.99 -5.60
CA GLY A 40 -17.02 12.61 -5.77
C GLY A 40 -16.91 12.17 -7.22
N GLU A 41 -17.81 12.65 -8.09
CA GLU A 41 -17.82 12.35 -9.52
C GLU A 41 -16.55 12.88 -10.20
N SER A 42 -16.16 14.12 -9.90
CA SER A 42 -14.95 14.72 -10.47
C SER A 42 -13.68 14.01 -10.05
N LEU A 43 -13.62 13.50 -8.79
CA LEU A 43 -12.52 12.68 -8.30
C LEU A 43 -12.47 11.33 -9.01
N LEU A 44 -13.60 10.62 -9.16
CA LEU A 44 -13.64 9.29 -9.76
C LEU A 44 -13.37 9.32 -11.27
N SER A 45 -13.84 10.35 -11.99
CA SER A 45 -13.62 10.51 -13.44
C SER A 45 -12.15 10.77 -13.82
N ASN A 46 -11.32 11.16 -12.87
CA ASN A 46 -9.89 11.36 -13.12
C ASN A 46 -9.17 10.01 -13.22
N ASN A 47 -8.49 9.74 -14.34
CA ASN A 47 -7.77 8.48 -14.60
C ASN A 47 -6.34 8.46 -14.06
N SER A 48 -5.89 9.50 -13.38
CA SER A 48 -4.53 9.57 -12.82
C SER A 48 -4.40 8.71 -11.56
N SER A 49 -3.15 8.39 -11.17
CA SER A 49 -2.86 7.66 -9.93
C SER A 49 -3.44 8.40 -8.72
N LYS A 50 -3.98 7.64 -7.78
CA LYS A 50 -4.57 8.12 -6.53
C LYS A 50 -3.83 7.45 -5.37
N ASP A 51 -2.69 8.05 -4.98
CA ASP A 51 -1.81 7.42 -3.99
C ASP A 51 -2.34 7.64 -2.57
N ILE A 52 -2.62 8.91 -2.21
CA ILE A 52 -3.23 9.30 -0.94
C ILE A 52 -4.44 10.17 -1.24
N VAL A 53 -5.58 9.88 -0.63
CA VAL A 53 -6.82 10.63 -0.82
C VAL A 53 -7.35 11.10 0.53
N PHE A 54 -7.59 12.42 0.65
CA PHE A 54 -8.35 13.03 1.72
C PHE A 54 -9.76 13.25 1.22
N LEU A 55 -10.74 12.66 1.87
CA LEU A 55 -12.10 12.53 1.36
C LEU A 55 -13.11 12.95 2.42
N ASP A 56 -13.93 13.94 2.11
CA ASP A 56 -15.13 14.21 2.93
C ASP A 56 -16.23 13.20 2.63
N ILE A 57 -17.08 12.95 3.60
CA ILE A 57 -18.23 12.05 3.48
C ILE A 57 -19.43 12.78 2.90
N GLU A 58 -19.79 13.91 3.48
CA GLU A 58 -20.99 14.65 3.05
C GLU A 58 -20.63 15.72 2.02
N MET A 59 -20.82 15.34 0.77
CA MET A 59 -20.68 16.22 -0.38
C MET A 59 -21.92 16.13 -1.25
N PRO A 60 -22.29 17.20 -1.97
CA PRO A 60 -23.34 17.13 -2.99
C PRO A 60 -23.04 16.06 -4.05
N GLY A 61 -24.04 15.25 -4.42
CA GLY A 61 -23.90 14.16 -5.38
C GLY A 61 -23.45 12.86 -4.74
N LEU A 62 -22.30 12.30 -5.16
CA LEU A 62 -21.79 11.04 -4.61
C LEU A 62 -21.24 11.22 -3.20
N ASN A 63 -21.82 10.47 -2.25
CA ASN A 63 -21.34 10.42 -0.87
C ASN A 63 -19.92 9.81 -0.81
N GLY A 64 -19.08 10.36 0.09
CA GLY A 64 -17.68 9.93 0.25
C GLY A 64 -17.49 8.46 0.63
N ILE A 65 -18.47 7.80 1.28
CA ILE A 65 -18.42 6.35 1.55
C ILE A 65 -18.45 5.55 0.23
N TYR A 66 -19.35 5.93 -0.70
CA TYR A 66 -19.40 5.31 -2.02
C TYR A 66 -18.11 5.55 -2.80
N VAL A 67 -17.63 6.80 -2.81
CA VAL A 67 -16.37 7.19 -3.47
C VAL A 67 -15.19 6.40 -2.91
N GLY A 68 -15.09 6.28 -1.59
CA GLY A 68 -14.02 5.53 -0.91
C GLY A 68 -14.01 4.05 -1.29
N LYS A 69 -15.18 3.40 -1.35
CA LYS A 69 -15.33 2.02 -1.83
C LYS A 69 -14.86 1.87 -3.27
N ALA A 70 -15.34 2.72 -4.18
CA ALA A 70 -14.94 2.70 -5.59
C ALA A 70 -13.42 2.91 -5.76
N LEU A 71 -12.81 3.80 -4.99
CA LEU A 71 -11.35 4.01 -4.99
C LEU A 71 -10.59 2.75 -4.58
N LYS A 72 -11.07 2.02 -3.57
CA LYS A 72 -10.46 0.76 -3.11
C LYS A 72 -10.65 -0.39 -4.11
N GLU A 73 -11.76 -0.44 -4.82
CA GLU A 73 -11.99 -1.39 -5.91
C GLU A 73 -11.05 -1.13 -7.08
N MET A 74 -10.83 0.15 -7.44
CA MET A 74 -9.89 0.55 -8.48
C MET A 74 -8.43 0.25 -8.10
N ASN A 75 -8.05 0.53 -6.86
CA ASN A 75 -6.71 0.28 -6.34
C ASN A 75 -6.72 0.06 -4.83
N LYS A 76 -6.54 -1.18 -4.39
CA LYS A 76 -6.49 -1.56 -2.97
C LYS A 76 -5.38 -0.85 -2.18
N ASN A 77 -4.32 -0.39 -2.86
CA ASN A 77 -3.19 0.31 -2.22
C ASN A 77 -3.44 1.81 -2.00
N THR A 78 -4.52 2.39 -2.53
CA THR A 78 -4.87 3.79 -2.27
C THR A 78 -5.04 4.03 -0.77
N ILE A 79 -4.30 4.97 -0.21
CA ILE A 79 -4.38 5.34 1.21
C ILE A 79 -5.48 6.40 1.36
N ILE A 80 -6.56 6.07 2.07
CA ILE A 80 -7.73 6.95 2.20
C ILE A 80 -7.82 7.49 3.62
N PHE A 81 -7.80 8.82 3.74
CA PHE A 81 -8.19 9.55 4.94
C PHE A 81 -9.62 10.03 4.78
N ILE A 82 -10.47 9.74 5.74
CA ILE A 82 -11.78 10.38 5.84
C ILE A 82 -11.62 11.64 6.69
N ILE A 83 -12.15 12.76 6.21
CA ILE A 83 -12.17 14.05 6.92
C ILE A 83 -13.60 14.58 6.93
N THR A 84 -14.25 14.53 8.07
CA THR A 84 -15.66 14.90 8.16
C THR A 84 -16.03 15.41 9.54
N SER A 85 -17.16 16.10 9.66
CA SER A 85 -17.77 16.48 10.94
C SER A 85 -18.67 15.38 11.54
N TYR A 86 -18.98 14.34 10.77
CA TYR A 86 -19.97 13.33 11.09
C TYR A 86 -19.33 12.03 11.56
N VAL A 87 -19.52 11.69 12.85
CA VAL A 87 -18.90 10.53 13.50
C VAL A 87 -19.70 9.24 13.22
N GLU A 88 -20.98 9.36 12.89
CA GLU A 88 -21.89 8.25 12.62
C GLU A 88 -21.49 7.38 11.43
N TYR A 89 -20.70 7.89 10.50
CA TYR A 89 -20.19 7.14 9.33
C TYR A 89 -18.90 6.35 9.60
N LEU A 90 -18.41 6.35 10.84
CA LEU A 90 -17.15 5.67 11.20
C LEU A 90 -17.18 4.18 10.83
N ASP A 91 -18.26 3.48 11.20
CA ASP A 91 -18.40 2.04 10.95
C ASP A 91 -18.43 1.72 9.45
N ASP A 92 -19.14 2.54 8.66
CA ASP A 92 -19.19 2.38 7.20
C ASP A 92 -17.83 2.66 6.54
N ALA A 93 -17.11 3.67 7.01
CA ALA A 93 -15.77 3.97 6.54
C ALA A 93 -14.79 2.83 6.85
N MET A 94 -14.86 2.23 8.03
CA MET A 94 -13.99 1.11 8.40
C MET A 94 -14.19 -0.15 7.54
N ARG A 95 -15.40 -0.37 6.99
CA ARG A 95 -15.70 -1.54 6.13
C ARG A 95 -14.90 -1.59 4.83
N PHE A 96 -14.42 -0.46 4.31
CA PHE A 96 -13.57 -0.41 3.11
C PHE A 96 -12.11 -0.07 3.41
N HIS A 97 -11.67 -0.32 4.65
CA HIS A 97 -10.29 -0.20 5.09
C HIS A 97 -9.70 1.20 4.86
N VAL A 98 -10.36 2.23 5.42
CA VAL A 98 -9.76 3.57 5.48
C VAL A 98 -8.51 3.57 6.34
N PHE A 99 -7.52 4.35 5.95
CA PHE A 99 -6.28 4.44 6.71
C PHE A 99 -6.50 5.18 8.04
N ARG A 100 -7.21 6.32 8.01
CA ARG A 100 -7.55 7.09 9.21
C ARG A 100 -8.83 7.88 9.02
N TYR A 101 -9.50 8.10 10.13
CA TYR A 101 -10.66 8.98 10.26
C TYR A 101 -10.25 10.23 11.06
N LEU A 102 -10.44 11.41 10.50
CA LEU A 102 -10.11 12.69 11.10
C LEU A 102 -11.36 13.55 11.17
N SER A 103 -11.68 14.06 12.36
CA SER A 103 -12.81 14.98 12.55
C SER A 103 -12.46 16.41 12.17
N LYS A 104 -13.40 17.14 11.58
CA LYS A 104 -13.35 18.59 11.48
C LYS A 104 -13.71 19.21 12.85
N PRO A 105 -13.05 20.30 13.32
CA PRO A 105 -11.96 21.03 12.68
C PRO A 105 -10.64 20.24 12.71
N LEU A 106 -9.79 20.47 11.68
CA LEU A 106 -8.55 19.74 11.52
C LEU A 106 -7.49 20.12 12.55
N ASP A 107 -7.04 19.15 13.33
CA ASP A 107 -5.87 19.27 14.18
C ASP A 107 -4.58 19.08 13.35
N LYS A 108 -3.76 20.12 13.26
CA LYS A 108 -2.52 20.11 12.47
C LYS A 108 -1.51 19.08 12.97
N GLN A 109 -1.36 18.90 14.29
CA GLN A 109 -0.38 17.98 14.87
C GLN A 109 -0.80 16.52 14.59
N ARG A 110 -2.07 16.22 14.81
CA ARG A 110 -2.66 14.90 14.49
C ARG A 110 -2.55 14.58 13.00
N LEU A 111 -2.83 15.55 12.12
CA LEU A 111 -2.65 15.38 10.67
C LEU A 111 -1.19 15.08 10.33
N PHE A 112 -0.23 15.79 10.91
CA PHE A 112 1.19 15.58 10.65
C PHE A 112 1.67 14.19 11.06
N GLN A 113 1.21 13.69 12.22
CA GLN A 113 1.55 12.33 12.66
C GLN A 113 0.97 11.29 11.69
N ASN A 114 -0.28 11.43 11.31
CA ASN A 114 -0.93 10.50 10.38
C ASN A 114 -0.35 10.57 8.95
N LEU A 115 0.06 11.75 8.48
CA LEU A 115 0.78 11.90 7.22
C LEU A 115 2.12 11.17 7.22
N LYS A 116 2.87 11.26 8.34
CA LYS A 116 4.12 10.51 8.50
C LYS A 116 3.89 9.01 8.31
N ASP A 117 2.88 8.45 8.99
CA ASP A 117 2.55 7.03 8.92
C ASP A 117 2.09 6.63 7.50
N ALA A 118 1.26 7.47 6.85
CA ALA A 118 0.80 7.26 5.48
C ALA A 118 1.94 7.24 4.46
N ILE A 119 2.91 8.16 4.60
CA ILE A 119 4.07 8.21 3.70
C ILE A 119 4.99 7.01 3.93
N GLN A 120 5.16 6.54 5.15
CA GLN A 120 5.89 5.32 5.43
C GLN A 120 5.21 4.11 4.76
N LEU A 121 3.89 4.00 4.88
CA LEU A 121 3.12 2.95 4.20
C LEU A 121 3.24 3.07 2.67
N TYR A 122 3.05 4.25 2.10
CA TYR A 122 3.21 4.51 0.67
C TYR A 122 4.59 4.10 0.17
N ASN A 123 5.64 4.52 0.87
CA ASN A 123 7.01 4.19 0.48
C ASN A 123 7.25 2.68 0.56
N SER A 124 6.76 1.99 1.59
CA SER A 124 6.94 0.55 1.72
C SER A 124 6.24 -0.26 0.61
N THR A 125 5.10 0.24 0.10
CA THR A 125 4.35 -0.43 -0.97
C THR A 125 4.82 -0.05 -2.38
N ASN A 126 5.45 1.11 -2.56
CA ASN A 126 5.86 1.66 -3.86
C ASN A 126 7.38 1.66 -4.10
N ILE A 127 8.16 0.95 -3.29
CA ILE A 127 9.59 0.77 -3.55
C ILE A 127 9.77 0.10 -4.90
N LYS A 128 10.44 0.82 -5.82
CA LYS A 128 10.81 0.27 -7.14
C LYS A 128 12.05 -0.61 -7.00
N ILE A 129 11.91 -1.85 -7.38
CA ILE A 129 12.97 -2.86 -7.36
C ILE A 129 13.50 -3.03 -8.78
N PRO A 130 14.78 -2.73 -9.06
CA PRO A 130 15.36 -3.03 -10.33
C PRO A 130 15.65 -4.54 -10.43
N ILE A 131 15.27 -5.15 -11.55
CA ILE A 131 15.47 -6.57 -11.84
C ILE A 131 16.34 -6.67 -13.07
N GLU A 132 17.56 -7.11 -12.89
CA GLU A 132 18.48 -7.39 -14.00
C GLU A 132 18.24 -8.81 -14.53
N THR A 133 17.97 -8.91 -15.83
CA THR A 133 17.77 -10.16 -16.55
C THR A 133 18.84 -10.28 -17.67
N LYS A 134 18.79 -11.36 -18.43
CA LYS A 134 19.64 -11.50 -19.64
C LYS A 134 19.26 -10.51 -20.74
N GLU A 135 18.02 -10.08 -20.77
CA GLU A 135 17.43 -9.24 -21.82
C GLU A 135 17.56 -7.74 -21.52
N GLY A 136 17.78 -7.36 -20.26
CA GLY A 136 17.87 -5.96 -19.83
C GLY A 136 17.52 -5.75 -18.37
N ILE A 137 17.38 -4.48 -17.99
CA ILE A 137 16.96 -4.07 -16.63
C ILE A 137 15.49 -3.67 -16.68
N TYR A 138 14.69 -4.32 -15.85
CA TYR A 138 13.28 -4.03 -15.65
C TYR A 138 13.06 -3.46 -14.26
N THR A 139 11.95 -2.79 -14.07
CA THR A 139 11.56 -2.25 -12.77
C THR A 139 10.20 -2.80 -12.38
N CYS A 140 10.10 -3.33 -11.18
CA CYS A 140 8.87 -3.80 -10.58
C CYS A 140 8.69 -3.13 -9.20
N THR A 141 7.47 -2.87 -8.76
CA THR A 141 7.28 -2.40 -7.38
C THR A 141 7.32 -3.59 -6.42
N ALA A 142 7.81 -3.37 -5.20
CA ALA A 142 7.84 -4.41 -4.18
C ALA A 142 6.45 -5.02 -3.94
N SER A 143 5.41 -4.20 -4.02
CA SER A 143 4.01 -4.64 -3.85
C SER A 143 3.48 -5.52 -4.97
N GLU A 144 4.12 -5.54 -6.15
CA GLU A 144 3.76 -6.41 -7.28
C GLU A 144 4.43 -7.79 -7.20
N ILE A 145 5.53 -7.93 -6.44
CA ILE A 145 6.22 -9.21 -6.29
C ILE A 145 5.40 -10.13 -5.39
N ILE A 146 5.05 -11.31 -5.91
CA ILE A 146 4.32 -12.37 -5.19
C ILE A 146 5.29 -13.24 -4.41
N LEU A 147 6.29 -13.80 -5.11
CA LEU A 147 7.36 -14.59 -4.51
C LEU A 147 8.59 -14.59 -5.40
N ILE A 148 9.73 -14.98 -4.80
CA ILE A 148 10.97 -15.31 -5.51
C ILE A 148 11.27 -16.78 -5.28
N GLU A 149 11.52 -17.50 -6.36
CA GLU A 149 11.84 -18.91 -6.37
C GLU A 149 13.22 -19.18 -6.96
N ALA A 150 14.01 -20.03 -6.29
CA ALA A 150 15.25 -20.58 -6.80
C ALA A 150 15.06 -22.03 -7.26
N MET A 151 15.14 -22.30 -8.54
CA MET A 151 15.05 -23.62 -9.13
C MET A 151 16.23 -23.88 -10.10
N LYS A 152 16.98 -24.97 -9.92
CA LYS A 152 18.06 -25.42 -10.84
C LYS A 152 18.98 -24.30 -11.33
N HIS A 153 19.53 -23.50 -10.41
CA HIS A 153 20.42 -22.36 -10.69
C HIS A 153 19.74 -21.13 -11.33
N THR A 154 18.42 -21.14 -11.43
CA THR A 154 17.64 -20.02 -11.95
C THR A 154 16.88 -19.37 -10.81
N ILE A 155 16.89 -18.03 -10.75
CA ILE A 155 16.06 -17.24 -9.84
C ILE A 155 14.91 -16.66 -10.66
N THR A 156 13.71 -17.03 -10.31
CA THR A 156 12.49 -16.49 -10.92
C THR A 156 11.77 -15.59 -9.92
N ILE A 157 11.44 -14.38 -10.35
CA ILE A 157 10.62 -13.44 -9.60
C ILE A 157 9.23 -13.49 -10.22
N HIS A 158 8.27 -14.01 -9.48
CA HIS A 158 6.86 -14.03 -9.88
C HIS A 158 6.20 -12.73 -9.45
N ALA A 159 5.74 -11.94 -10.40
CA ALA A 159 5.07 -10.68 -10.15
C ALA A 159 3.69 -10.65 -10.83
N LEU A 160 2.82 -9.75 -10.37
CA LEU A 160 1.45 -9.62 -10.90
C LEU A 160 1.38 -9.43 -12.42
N SER A 161 2.36 -8.73 -13.00
CA SER A 161 2.37 -8.43 -14.43
C SER A 161 2.98 -9.55 -15.27
N ARG A 162 4.03 -10.18 -14.78
CA ARG A 162 4.79 -11.25 -15.44
C ARG A 162 5.89 -11.80 -14.56
N ASP A 163 6.50 -12.90 -14.99
CA ASP A 163 7.69 -13.47 -14.37
C ASP A 163 8.98 -12.86 -14.95
N PHE A 164 10.01 -12.76 -14.09
CA PHE A 164 11.34 -12.31 -14.48
C PHE A 164 12.38 -13.35 -14.08
N VAL A 165 13.29 -13.69 -15.02
CA VAL A 165 14.45 -14.52 -14.73
C VAL A 165 15.61 -13.61 -14.33
N ALA A 166 15.86 -13.50 -13.02
CA ALA A 166 16.85 -12.59 -12.46
C ALA A 166 18.27 -13.19 -12.51
N ARG A 167 19.28 -12.32 -12.65
CA ARG A 167 20.72 -12.70 -12.61
C ARG A 167 21.24 -12.85 -11.18
N GLN A 168 20.67 -12.09 -10.25
CA GLN A 168 21.11 -12.06 -8.86
C GLN A 168 20.66 -13.30 -8.11
N ASN A 169 21.45 -13.70 -7.10
CA ASN A 169 21.18 -14.87 -6.27
C ASN A 169 20.19 -14.58 -5.13
N MET A 170 19.77 -15.61 -4.40
CA MET A 170 18.80 -15.51 -3.30
C MET A 170 19.29 -14.62 -2.15
N GLU A 171 20.58 -14.59 -1.86
CA GLU A 171 21.16 -13.74 -0.81
C GLU A 171 21.06 -12.27 -1.14
N TYR A 172 21.22 -11.91 -2.42
CA TYR A 172 20.99 -10.55 -2.90
C TYR A 172 19.52 -10.15 -2.69
N TRP A 173 18.58 -11.01 -3.07
CA TRP A 173 17.16 -10.75 -2.95
C TRP A 173 16.68 -10.68 -1.49
N ASP A 174 17.21 -11.52 -0.62
CA ASP A 174 16.94 -11.51 0.82
C ASP A 174 17.34 -10.17 1.46
N LYS A 175 18.47 -9.60 1.03
CA LYS A 175 18.91 -8.27 1.47
C LYS A 175 18.12 -7.13 0.83
N THR A 176 17.79 -7.24 -0.46
CA THR A 176 17.08 -6.20 -1.21
C THR A 176 15.63 -6.09 -0.74
N LEU A 177 14.97 -7.22 -0.44
CA LEU A 177 13.60 -7.31 0.04
C LEU A 177 13.52 -7.38 1.58
N ASN A 178 14.44 -6.71 2.27
CA ASN A 178 14.40 -6.59 3.75
C ASN A 178 13.30 -5.60 4.18
N MET A 179 12.05 -5.97 3.93
CA MET A 179 10.84 -5.21 4.25
C MET A 179 9.87 -6.09 5.04
N PRO A 180 9.03 -5.51 5.94
CA PRO A 180 8.11 -6.28 6.80
C PRO A 180 7.13 -7.19 6.06
N CYS A 181 6.86 -6.92 4.77
CA CYS A 181 5.96 -7.74 3.97
C CYS A 181 6.64 -8.97 3.35
N PHE A 182 7.97 -9.05 3.34
CA PHE A 182 8.68 -10.21 2.79
C PHE A 182 9.21 -11.13 3.87
N PHE A 183 9.17 -12.43 3.59
CA PHE A 183 9.72 -13.44 4.48
C PHE A 183 10.39 -14.57 3.70
N ARG A 184 11.62 -14.95 4.09
CA ARG A 184 12.33 -16.08 3.51
C ARG A 184 11.92 -17.38 4.19
N THR A 185 10.97 -18.11 3.61
CA THR A 185 10.40 -19.35 4.16
C THR A 185 11.33 -20.55 4.02
N HIS A 186 12.12 -20.57 2.93
CA HIS A 186 13.06 -21.65 2.60
C HIS A 186 14.33 -21.06 1.95
N ARG A 187 15.42 -21.87 1.84
CA ARG A 187 16.62 -21.44 1.09
C ARG A 187 16.31 -21.05 -0.35
N SER A 188 15.24 -21.61 -0.92
CA SER A 188 14.80 -21.41 -2.30
C SER A 188 13.58 -20.52 -2.44
N PHE A 189 13.00 -19.98 -1.36
CA PHE A 189 11.78 -19.17 -1.43
C PHE A 189 11.85 -17.94 -0.53
N ILE A 190 11.53 -16.78 -1.12
CA ILE A 190 11.16 -15.55 -0.43
C ILE A 190 9.75 -15.20 -0.88
N ILE A 191 8.83 -15.03 0.05
CA ILE A 191 7.42 -14.74 -0.24
C ILE A 191 7.03 -13.34 0.19
N ASN A 192 6.03 -12.77 -0.46
CA ASN A 192 5.36 -11.57 0.00
C ASN A 192 4.11 -11.98 0.79
N MET A 193 4.11 -11.67 2.09
CA MET A 193 3.02 -12.02 3.02
C MET A 193 1.67 -11.39 2.65
N LYS A 194 1.67 -10.34 1.82
CA LYS A 194 0.45 -9.75 1.26
C LYS A 194 -0.38 -10.76 0.46
N TYR A 195 0.27 -11.74 -0.16
CA TYR A 195 -0.37 -12.70 -1.07
C TYR A 195 -0.61 -14.06 -0.43
N VAL A 196 -0.33 -14.23 0.86
CA VAL A 196 -0.60 -15.49 1.57
C VAL A 196 -2.10 -15.70 1.67
N ALA A 197 -2.58 -16.80 1.11
CA ALA A 197 -3.96 -17.29 1.25
C ALA A 197 -4.09 -18.11 2.54
N ASP A 198 -3.27 -19.14 2.66
CA ASP A 198 -3.15 -19.98 3.85
C ASP A 198 -1.75 -20.60 3.95
N PHE A 199 -1.47 -21.31 5.05
CA PHE A 199 -0.24 -22.06 5.23
C PHE A 199 -0.37 -23.16 6.28
N ASP A 200 0.42 -24.23 6.09
CA ASP A 200 0.60 -25.31 7.06
C ASP A 200 2.06 -25.39 7.56
N HIS A 201 2.46 -26.51 8.18
CA HIS A 201 3.82 -26.71 8.71
C HIS A 201 4.91 -26.87 7.63
N SER A 202 4.53 -27.00 6.35
CA SER A 202 5.44 -27.36 5.24
C SER A 202 5.29 -26.49 4.01
N LEU A 203 4.12 -25.92 3.80
CA LEU A 203 3.75 -25.16 2.60
C LEU A 203 3.09 -23.82 2.95
N VAL A 204 3.26 -22.85 2.06
CA VAL A 204 2.53 -21.57 2.04
C VAL A 204 1.89 -21.45 0.68
N HIS A 205 0.59 -21.27 0.65
CA HIS A 205 -0.21 -21.03 -0.55
C HIS A 205 -0.37 -19.51 -0.78
N LEU A 206 -0.14 -19.07 -2.00
CA LEU A 206 -0.12 -17.65 -2.35
C LEU A 206 -0.98 -17.37 -3.57
N TYR A 207 -1.56 -16.18 -3.61
CA TYR A 207 -2.28 -15.60 -4.74
C TYR A 207 -3.37 -16.57 -5.25
N ASP A 208 -4.38 -16.81 -4.40
CA ASP A 208 -5.50 -17.71 -4.68
C ASP A 208 -5.04 -19.11 -5.18
N ASP A 209 -4.08 -19.70 -4.48
CA ASP A 209 -3.47 -21.02 -4.75
C ASP A 209 -2.72 -21.16 -6.08
N GLN A 210 -2.45 -20.05 -6.78
CA GLN A 210 -1.68 -20.11 -8.03
C GLN A 210 -0.20 -20.42 -7.80
N TYR A 211 0.33 -20.14 -6.60
CA TYR A 211 1.71 -20.38 -6.24
C TYR A 211 1.81 -21.08 -4.89
N THR A 212 2.85 -21.91 -4.75
CA THR A 212 3.15 -22.62 -3.51
C THR A 212 4.62 -22.47 -3.18
N ALA A 213 4.94 -22.13 -1.92
CA ALA A 213 6.31 -22.01 -1.42
C ALA A 213 6.55 -22.98 -0.27
N TYR A 214 7.73 -23.62 -0.23
CA TYR A 214 8.12 -24.47 0.90
C TYR A 214 8.37 -23.64 2.16
N LEU A 215 7.86 -24.12 3.30
CA LEU A 215 8.12 -23.60 4.63
C LEU A 215 8.89 -24.65 5.44
N THR A 216 10.10 -24.29 5.93
CA THR A 216 10.84 -25.22 6.75
C THR A 216 10.24 -25.33 8.16
N LYS A 217 10.22 -26.53 8.74
CA LYS A 217 9.72 -26.76 10.12
C LYS A 217 10.36 -25.79 11.14
N ARG A 218 11.67 -25.52 10.97
CA ARG A 218 12.42 -24.60 11.84
C ARG A 218 11.91 -23.16 11.77
N LYS A 219 11.42 -22.72 10.59
CA LYS A 219 10.93 -21.36 10.37
C LYS A 219 9.43 -21.19 10.59
N TYR A 220 8.69 -22.27 10.83
CA TYR A 220 7.24 -22.20 10.99
C TYR A 220 6.79 -21.22 12.08
N SER A 221 7.35 -21.34 13.29
CA SER A 221 6.98 -20.46 14.41
C SER A 221 7.38 -19.00 14.15
N GLU A 222 8.55 -18.77 13.56
CA GLU A 222 9.04 -17.44 13.17
C GLU A 222 8.13 -16.81 12.11
N PHE A 223 7.80 -17.59 11.07
CA PHE A 223 6.91 -17.14 10.00
C PHE A 223 5.50 -16.82 10.51
N LYS A 224 4.92 -17.71 11.33
CA LYS A 224 3.61 -17.50 11.94
C LYS A 224 3.56 -16.18 12.72
N ASN A 225 4.56 -15.91 13.55
CA ASN A 225 4.63 -14.67 14.32
C ASN A 225 4.80 -13.46 13.41
N ALA A 226 5.69 -13.53 12.40
CA ALA A 226 5.88 -12.45 11.44
C ALA A 226 4.59 -12.14 10.65
N TYR A 227 3.85 -13.19 10.25
CA TYR A 227 2.60 -13.04 9.52
C TYR A 227 1.50 -12.39 10.36
N PHE A 228 1.36 -12.78 11.64
CA PHE A 228 0.40 -12.11 12.52
C PHE A 228 0.74 -10.65 12.76
N LEU A 229 2.02 -10.32 13.02
CA LEU A 229 2.47 -8.93 13.14
C LEU A 229 2.22 -8.13 11.86
N TYR A 230 2.45 -8.75 10.70
CA TYR A 230 2.14 -8.14 9.42
C TYR A 230 0.64 -7.85 9.28
N LEU A 231 -0.24 -8.80 9.60
CA LEU A 231 -1.69 -8.60 9.55
C LEU A 231 -2.17 -7.52 10.52
N GLU A 232 -1.58 -7.43 11.73
CA GLU A 232 -1.89 -6.38 12.69
C GLU A 232 -1.45 -4.99 12.19
N SER A 233 -0.32 -4.90 11.49
CA SER A 233 0.20 -3.65 10.94
C SER A 233 -0.57 -3.14 9.71
N THR A 234 -1.34 -4.02 9.06
CA THR A 234 -2.12 -3.71 7.85
C THR A 234 -3.62 -3.58 8.12
N ARG A 235 -4.05 -3.76 9.37
CA ARG A 235 -5.39 -3.42 9.87
C ARG A 235 -5.43 -1.94 10.27
#